data_be03d900b9ff26e77adceb5c59146779
#
_entry.id   be03d900b9ff26e77adceb5c59146779
#
_cell.length_a   1.000
_cell.length_b   1.000
_cell.length_c   1.000
_cell.angle_alpha   90.00
_cell.angle_beta   90.00
_cell.angle_gamma   90.00
#
_symmetry.space_group_name_H-M   'P 1'
#
loop_
_entity.id
_entity.type
_entity.pdbx_description
1 polymer ?
#
loop_
_entity_poly.entity_id
_entity_poly.type
_entity_poly.pdbx_seq_one_letter_code
_entity_poly.pdbx_strand_id
1 'polypeptide(L)'
;YDYYQPEAYVPSTDTYIEKDSSINDEIDKLRHSATAALSEREDVIIVASVSCIYGLGSPIDYKEMVISLRPGMIKDRDEVIHKLIDIQYDRNDMDFKRGTFRVRGDVLDIYPAYSDGVAYRVEFFGDEVDRISEIDSLTDETKAQLGHVAIFPASHYVVPKEKMMEATENILTELEERVTFFKSEDKLLEAQRISERTNFDVEMMRETGFCSGIENYSRHLTGGLPGEPPCTLIDYFPEDFLIIVDESHITLPQVRGMYAGDRSRKTTLVDFGFRLPSALDNRPLAFPEFESKINQMMFVSATPSAYEAEHELMRVEQIIRPTGLLDPEISVRPVEGQIDDLVSEVNKEVAAHHKVLITTLTKRMAEDLTDYMREVGIRVKYLHSDIDTLERAEIIRDMRLDVF
;
A
#
# COMPACT_ATOMS: atom_id res chain seq x y z
N TYR A 1 -2.24 8.46 -4.35
CA TYR A 1 -2.66 7.38 -3.44
C TYR A 1 -3.66 6.48 -4.13
N ASP A 2 -3.69 5.18 -3.76
CA ASP A 2 -4.76 4.27 -4.13
C ASP A 2 -6.03 4.65 -3.35
N TYR A 3 -7.19 4.48 -3.96
CA TYR A 3 -8.44 4.39 -3.20
C TYR A 3 -8.51 3.01 -2.56
N TYR A 4 -8.76 2.96 -1.27
CA TYR A 4 -8.86 1.71 -0.54
C TYR A 4 -9.94 1.79 0.54
N GLN A 5 -11.01 1.03 0.36
CA GLN A 5 -12.03 0.78 1.37
C GLN A 5 -11.84 -0.65 1.90
N PRO A 6 -11.42 -0.83 3.15
CA PRO A 6 -11.26 -2.16 3.71
C PRO A 6 -12.61 -2.86 3.86
N GLU A 7 -12.60 -4.16 3.68
CA GLU A 7 -13.73 -5.03 4.03
C GLU A 7 -14.09 -4.86 5.51
N ALA A 8 -15.39 -4.70 5.80
CA ALA A 8 -15.87 -4.56 7.17
C ALA A 8 -17.29 -5.12 7.33
N TYR A 9 -17.67 -5.44 8.55
CA TYR A 9 -19.03 -5.80 8.89
C TYR A 9 -19.50 -5.01 10.10
N VAL A 10 -20.72 -4.47 10.01
CA VAL A 10 -21.36 -3.69 11.07
C VAL A 10 -22.54 -4.50 11.63
N PRO A 11 -22.36 -5.23 12.75
CA PRO A 11 -23.39 -6.13 13.29
C PRO A 11 -24.68 -5.43 13.67
N SER A 12 -24.62 -4.18 14.14
CA SER A 12 -25.81 -3.42 14.57
C SER A 12 -26.79 -3.09 13.45
N THR A 13 -26.32 -3.04 12.21
CA THR A 13 -27.12 -2.75 11.02
C THR A 13 -27.18 -3.91 10.03
N ASP A 14 -26.56 -5.04 10.37
CA ASP A 14 -26.36 -6.19 9.47
C ASP A 14 -25.82 -5.79 8.09
N THR A 15 -24.84 -4.87 8.09
CA THR A 15 -24.29 -4.30 6.88
C THR A 15 -22.89 -4.85 6.62
N TYR A 16 -22.75 -5.57 5.51
CA TYR A 16 -21.44 -5.97 5.00
C TYR A 16 -20.94 -4.92 4.01
N ILE A 17 -19.74 -4.44 4.25
CA ILE A 17 -19.01 -3.50 3.39
C ILE A 17 -17.96 -4.32 2.66
N GLU A 18 -18.15 -4.46 1.36
CA GLU A 18 -17.17 -5.18 0.52
C GLU A 18 -15.88 -4.36 0.39
N LYS A 19 -14.76 -5.06 0.27
CA LYS A 19 -13.48 -4.44 -0.07
C LYS A 19 -13.62 -3.76 -1.44
N ASP A 20 -13.34 -2.46 -1.48
CA ASP A 20 -13.26 -1.70 -2.72
C ASP A 20 -11.88 -1.04 -2.82
N SER A 21 -11.22 -1.24 -3.94
CA SER A 21 -9.89 -0.70 -4.18
C SER A 21 -9.70 -0.34 -5.63
N SER A 22 -9.26 0.89 -5.88
CA SER A 22 -8.80 1.34 -7.18
C SER A 22 -7.28 1.39 -7.14
N ILE A 23 -6.64 0.46 -7.84
CA ILE A 23 -5.18 0.39 -7.93
C ILE A 23 -4.72 1.53 -8.84
N ASN A 24 -3.79 2.32 -8.34
CA ASN A 24 -3.08 3.30 -9.16
C ASN A 24 -1.90 2.60 -9.84
N ASP A 25 -1.95 2.47 -11.16
CA ASP A 25 -0.93 1.75 -11.95
C ASP A 25 0.50 2.28 -11.71
N GLU A 26 0.65 3.58 -11.48
CA GLU A 26 1.94 4.19 -11.20
C GLU A 26 2.49 3.77 -9.84
N ILE A 27 1.63 3.73 -8.81
CA ILE A 27 2.02 3.27 -7.46
C ILE A 27 2.28 1.77 -7.47
N ASP A 28 1.49 0.99 -8.17
CA ASP A 28 1.68 -0.45 -8.30
C ASP A 28 3.04 -0.77 -8.97
N LYS A 29 3.37 -0.09 -10.06
CA LYS A 29 4.68 -0.15 -10.70
C LYS A 29 5.81 0.14 -9.69
N LEU A 30 5.68 1.19 -8.89
CA LEU A 30 6.68 1.56 -7.89
C LEU A 30 6.84 0.51 -6.79
N ARG A 31 5.75 -0.14 -6.36
CA ARG A 31 5.81 -1.24 -5.38
C ARG A 31 6.59 -2.44 -5.94
N HIS A 32 6.28 -2.86 -7.16
CA HIS A 32 7.02 -3.93 -7.83
C HIS A 32 8.47 -3.56 -8.11
N SER A 33 8.74 -2.32 -8.51
CA SER A 33 10.10 -1.82 -8.72
C SER A 33 10.92 -1.82 -7.43
N ALA A 34 10.32 -1.48 -6.28
CA ALA A 34 10.98 -1.49 -4.99
C ALA A 34 11.44 -2.89 -4.59
N THR A 35 10.55 -3.89 -4.67
CA THR A 35 10.89 -5.28 -4.30
C THR A 35 11.86 -5.93 -5.28
N ALA A 36 11.74 -5.65 -6.58
CA ALA A 36 12.69 -6.11 -7.58
C ALA A 36 14.08 -5.50 -7.34
N ALA A 37 14.17 -4.19 -7.11
CA ALA A 37 15.44 -3.50 -6.84
C ALA A 37 16.13 -4.04 -5.57
N LEU A 38 15.38 -4.23 -4.47
CA LEU A 38 15.91 -4.82 -3.22
C LEU A 38 16.38 -6.27 -3.40
N SER A 39 15.87 -6.98 -4.40
CA SER A 39 16.28 -8.36 -4.69
C SER A 39 17.54 -8.44 -5.53
N GLU A 40 17.86 -7.40 -6.34
CA GLU A 40 18.98 -7.37 -7.29
C GLU A 40 20.16 -6.49 -6.85
N ARG A 41 19.90 -5.48 -6.01
CA ARG A 41 20.84 -4.38 -5.74
C ARG A 41 21.03 -4.17 -4.25
N GLU A 42 22.19 -3.68 -3.86
CA GLU A 42 22.53 -3.28 -2.49
C GLU A 42 22.48 -1.74 -2.29
N ASP A 43 22.54 -0.98 -3.38
CA ASP A 43 22.54 0.50 -3.38
C ASP A 43 21.13 1.08 -3.57
N VAL A 44 20.16 0.68 -2.74
CA VAL A 44 18.74 1.01 -2.89
C VAL A 44 18.26 1.92 -1.77
N ILE A 45 17.54 2.97 -2.14
CA ILE A 45 16.80 3.83 -1.21
C ILE A 45 15.32 3.73 -1.53
N ILE A 46 14.52 3.36 -0.54
CA ILE A 46 13.06 3.28 -0.67
C ILE A 46 12.42 4.39 0.18
N VAL A 47 11.54 5.16 -0.44
CA VAL A 47 10.65 6.11 0.26
C VAL A 47 9.26 5.50 0.31
N ALA A 48 8.79 5.17 1.49
CA ALA A 48 7.52 4.47 1.70
C ALA A 48 6.66 5.17 2.76
N SER A 49 5.35 4.97 2.68
CA SER A 49 4.44 5.37 3.75
C SER A 49 4.44 4.33 4.88
N VAL A 50 3.78 4.64 6.00
CA VAL A 50 3.61 3.71 7.13
C VAL A 50 2.93 2.38 6.73
N SER A 51 2.28 2.30 5.58
CA SER A 51 1.72 1.04 5.06
C SER A 51 2.77 -0.02 4.73
N CYS A 52 4.05 0.31 4.69
CA CYS A 52 5.16 -0.64 4.53
C CYS A 52 5.26 -1.70 5.64
N ILE A 53 4.58 -1.51 6.77
CA ILE A 53 4.49 -2.49 7.87
C ILE A 53 3.35 -3.50 7.71
N TYR A 54 2.52 -3.39 6.66
CA TYR A 54 1.51 -4.41 6.33
C TYR A 54 2.16 -5.63 5.67
N GLY A 55 1.45 -6.77 5.80
CA GLY A 55 1.84 -8.03 5.19
C GLY A 55 2.04 -7.91 3.69
N LEU A 56 3.16 -8.44 3.24
CA LEU A 56 3.55 -8.64 1.85
C LEU A 56 3.89 -10.13 1.68
N GLY A 57 4.04 -10.62 0.46
CA GLY A 57 4.46 -12.00 0.25
C GLY A 57 5.87 -12.30 0.79
N SER A 58 6.19 -13.59 0.92
CA SER A 58 7.51 -14.04 1.38
C SER A 58 8.63 -13.56 0.43
N PRO A 59 9.67 -12.85 0.90
CA PRO A 59 10.81 -12.46 0.07
C PRO A 59 11.60 -13.67 -0.47
N ILE A 60 11.57 -14.81 0.24
CA ILE A 60 12.22 -16.05 -0.19
C ILE A 60 11.48 -16.60 -1.40
N ASP A 61 10.18 -16.80 -1.30
CA ASP A 61 9.36 -17.30 -2.41
C ASP A 61 9.41 -16.37 -3.61
N TYR A 62 9.36 -15.06 -3.38
CA TYR A 62 9.48 -14.05 -4.43
C TYR A 62 10.79 -14.17 -5.22
N LYS A 63 11.92 -14.41 -4.53
CA LYS A 63 13.23 -14.63 -5.16
C LYS A 63 13.34 -15.98 -5.87
N GLU A 64 12.79 -17.05 -5.28
CA GLU A 64 12.81 -18.39 -5.87
C GLU A 64 11.99 -18.47 -7.17
N MET A 65 10.96 -17.66 -7.29
CA MET A 65 10.08 -17.62 -8.46
C MET A 65 10.61 -16.74 -9.60
N VAL A 66 11.77 -16.10 -9.47
CA VAL A 66 12.38 -15.29 -10.53
C VAL A 66 12.78 -16.15 -11.73
N ILE A 67 12.39 -15.71 -12.94
CA ILE A 67 12.82 -16.35 -14.17
C ILE A 67 14.10 -15.68 -14.67
N SER A 68 15.20 -16.43 -14.68
CA SER A 68 16.49 -15.98 -15.18
C SER A 68 16.75 -16.59 -16.56
N LEU A 69 17.02 -15.74 -17.56
CA LEU A 69 17.30 -16.14 -18.93
C LEU A 69 18.61 -15.52 -19.42
N ARG A 70 19.36 -16.30 -20.22
CA ARG A 70 20.61 -15.86 -20.88
C ARG A 70 20.67 -16.42 -22.30
N PRO A 71 21.21 -15.67 -23.27
CA PRO A 71 21.50 -16.22 -24.60
C PRO A 71 22.38 -17.47 -24.50
N GLY A 72 22.09 -18.49 -25.31
CA GLY A 72 22.74 -19.80 -25.29
C GLY A 72 22.21 -20.78 -24.22
N MET A 73 21.20 -20.40 -23.44
CA MET A 73 20.58 -21.27 -22.46
C MET A 73 19.62 -22.25 -23.16
N ILE A 74 19.80 -23.55 -22.89
CA ILE A 74 18.85 -24.56 -23.36
C ILE A 74 17.61 -24.53 -22.46
N LYS A 75 16.52 -24.06 -23.01
CA LYS A 75 15.24 -23.93 -22.33
C LYS A 75 14.09 -23.81 -23.31
N ASP A 76 13.14 -24.70 -23.19
CA ASP A 76 11.95 -24.72 -24.04
C ASP A 76 11.12 -23.43 -23.82
N ARG A 77 10.65 -22.84 -24.93
CA ARG A 77 9.78 -21.65 -24.90
C ARG A 77 8.52 -21.87 -24.09
N ASP A 78 7.88 -23.02 -24.24
CA ASP A 78 6.63 -23.31 -23.57
C ASP A 78 6.84 -23.52 -22.05
N GLU A 79 8.02 -24.01 -21.65
CA GLU A 79 8.41 -24.03 -20.23
C GLU A 79 8.49 -22.63 -19.65
N VAL A 80 9.09 -21.67 -20.41
CA VAL A 80 9.15 -20.27 -19.98
C VAL A 80 7.76 -19.65 -19.90
N ILE A 81 6.87 -19.95 -20.84
CA ILE A 81 5.48 -19.49 -20.84
C ILE A 81 4.74 -20.02 -19.59
N HIS A 82 4.87 -21.30 -19.26
CA HIS A 82 4.25 -21.84 -18.04
C HIS A 82 4.78 -21.15 -16.79
N LYS A 83 6.09 -20.91 -16.70
CA LYS A 83 6.66 -20.16 -15.57
C LYS A 83 6.17 -18.73 -15.47
N LEU A 84 5.95 -18.05 -16.60
CA LEU A 84 5.35 -16.70 -16.58
C LEU A 84 3.93 -16.71 -16.00
N ILE A 85 3.13 -17.72 -16.35
CA ILE A 85 1.79 -17.90 -15.78
C ILE A 85 1.89 -18.19 -14.27
N ASP A 86 2.81 -19.06 -13.85
CA ASP A 86 3.03 -19.37 -12.44
C ASP A 86 3.41 -18.14 -11.60
N ILE A 87 4.13 -17.18 -12.21
CA ILE A 87 4.48 -15.91 -11.56
C ILE A 87 3.48 -14.77 -11.83
N GLN A 88 2.25 -15.13 -12.25
CA GLN A 88 1.10 -14.25 -12.41
C GLN A 88 1.22 -13.22 -13.54
N TYR A 89 1.91 -13.55 -14.64
CA TYR A 89 1.82 -12.81 -15.88
C TYR A 89 0.67 -13.32 -16.72
N ASP A 90 -0.12 -12.41 -17.25
CA ASP A 90 -1.21 -12.72 -18.17
C ASP A 90 -0.74 -12.76 -19.62
N ARG A 91 -1.19 -13.76 -20.38
CA ARG A 91 -0.99 -13.73 -21.82
C ARG A 91 -1.97 -12.75 -22.47
N ASN A 92 -1.46 -11.72 -23.12
CA ASN A 92 -2.28 -10.79 -23.86
C ASN A 92 -1.57 -10.35 -25.14
N ASP A 93 -1.99 -10.94 -26.27
CA ASP A 93 -1.38 -10.68 -27.57
C ASP A 93 -1.89 -9.34 -28.20
N MET A 94 -2.96 -8.73 -27.66
CA MET A 94 -3.61 -7.52 -28.20
C MET A 94 -3.33 -6.26 -27.38
N ASP A 95 -3.44 -6.36 -26.04
CA ASP A 95 -3.21 -5.25 -25.12
C ASP A 95 -1.95 -5.53 -24.31
N PHE A 96 -0.81 -5.10 -24.84
CA PHE A 96 0.51 -5.33 -24.24
C PHE A 96 0.81 -4.27 -23.20
N LYS A 97 0.55 -4.61 -21.95
CA LYS A 97 0.72 -3.75 -20.77
C LYS A 97 1.59 -4.42 -19.69
N ARG A 98 1.91 -3.69 -18.63
CA ARG A 98 2.67 -4.23 -17.50
C ARG A 98 2.05 -5.51 -16.94
N GLY A 99 2.88 -6.48 -16.57
CA GLY A 99 2.43 -7.78 -16.07
C GLY A 99 1.84 -8.69 -17.14
N THR A 100 2.03 -8.39 -18.43
CA THR A 100 1.59 -9.27 -19.51
C THR A 100 2.76 -9.75 -20.38
N PHE A 101 2.51 -10.84 -21.11
CA PHE A 101 3.40 -11.32 -22.16
C PHE A 101 2.61 -11.64 -23.43
N ARG A 102 3.28 -11.62 -24.58
CA ARG A 102 2.71 -12.01 -25.87
C ARG A 102 3.64 -12.96 -26.60
N VAL A 103 3.07 -13.83 -27.42
CA VAL A 103 3.81 -14.87 -28.14
C VAL A 103 3.58 -14.72 -29.66
N ARG A 104 4.66 -14.58 -30.40
CA ARG A 104 4.63 -14.47 -31.88
C ARG A 104 5.64 -15.44 -32.51
N GLY A 105 5.19 -16.66 -32.81
CA GLY A 105 6.10 -17.72 -33.29
C GLY A 105 7.14 -18.09 -32.21
N ASP A 106 8.41 -17.98 -32.54
CA ASP A 106 9.52 -18.26 -31.64
C ASP A 106 9.96 -17.04 -30.83
N VAL A 107 9.17 -15.97 -30.83
CA VAL A 107 9.43 -14.71 -30.10
C VAL A 107 8.46 -14.57 -28.95
N LEU A 108 9.00 -14.32 -27.76
CA LEU A 108 8.28 -14.05 -26.53
C LEU A 108 8.61 -12.63 -26.06
N ASP A 109 7.63 -11.75 -26.07
CA ASP A 109 7.75 -10.40 -25.53
C ASP A 109 7.12 -10.37 -24.13
N ILE A 110 7.86 -9.86 -23.14
CA ILE A 110 7.45 -9.82 -21.74
C ILE A 110 7.51 -8.37 -21.26
N TYR A 111 6.39 -7.85 -20.75
CA TYR A 111 6.36 -6.51 -20.16
C TYR A 111 6.35 -6.62 -18.63
N PRO A 112 7.51 -6.39 -17.97
CA PRO A 112 7.62 -6.57 -16.52
C PRO A 112 6.67 -5.69 -15.73
N ALA A 113 6.16 -6.21 -14.61
CA ALA A 113 5.26 -5.46 -13.73
C ALA A 113 5.91 -4.21 -13.10
N TYR A 114 7.24 -4.22 -12.98
CA TYR A 114 8.06 -3.15 -12.40
C TYR A 114 8.63 -2.15 -13.42
N SER A 115 8.39 -2.36 -14.73
CA SER A 115 9.02 -1.57 -15.79
C SER A 115 8.11 -0.41 -16.24
N ASP A 116 8.74 0.62 -16.82
CA ASP A 116 8.09 1.78 -17.39
C ASP A 116 8.47 1.94 -18.86
N GLY A 117 7.57 1.55 -19.77
CA GLY A 117 7.76 1.66 -21.21
C GLY A 117 8.83 0.74 -21.80
N VAL A 118 9.38 -0.20 -21.01
CA VAL A 118 10.41 -1.14 -21.42
C VAL A 118 9.90 -2.56 -21.28
N ALA A 119 10.05 -3.36 -22.33
CA ALA A 119 9.75 -4.78 -22.33
C ALA A 119 10.97 -5.59 -22.79
N TYR A 120 10.96 -6.88 -22.52
CA TYR A 120 12.00 -7.80 -22.92
C TYR A 120 11.51 -8.69 -24.05
N ARG A 121 12.28 -8.76 -25.12
CA ARG A 121 12.07 -9.70 -26.22
C ARG A 121 13.04 -10.84 -26.11
N VAL A 122 12.52 -12.06 -26.01
CA VAL A 122 13.28 -13.31 -25.99
C VAL A 122 13.00 -14.07 -27.26
N GLU A 123 14.04 -14.28 -28.08
CA GLU A 123 13.98 -15.00 -29.34
C GLU A 123 14.52 -16.41 -29.10
N PHE A 124 13.79 -17.43 -29.56
CA PHE A 124 14.17 -18.84 -29.42
C PHE A 124 14.58 -19.42 -30.78
N PHE A 125 15.55 -20.32 -30.77
CA PHE A 125 15.87 -21.15 -31.89
C PHE A 125 15.80 -22.63 -31.46
N GLY A 126 14.67 -23.28 -31.76
CA GLY A 126 14.34 -24.56 -31.13
C GLY A 126 14.20 -24.41 -29.62
N ASP A 127 14.94 -25.22 -28.87
CA ASP A 127 14.95 -25.25 -27.39
C ASP A 127 16.06 -24.35 -26.81
N GLU A 128 16.66 -23.44 -27.60
CA GLU A 128 17.73 -22.55 -27.14
C GLU A 128 17.25 -21.09 -27.18
N VAL A 129 17.59 -20.34 -26.14
CA VAL A 129 17.44 -18.87 -26.11
C VAL A 129 18.52 -18.28 -27.02
N ASP A 130 18.15 -17.85 -28.21
CA ASP A 130 19.09 -17.28 -29.21
C ASP A 130 19.50 -15.86 -28.83
N ARG A 131 18.52 -15.00 -28.53
CA ARG A 131 18.74 -13.59 -28.25
C ARG A 131 17.79 -13.04 -27.21
N ILE A 132 18.28 -12.08 -26.43
CA ILE A 132 17.46 -11.27 -25.50
C ILE A 132 17.70 -9.80 -25.82
N SER A 133 16.61 -9.06 -26.03
CA SER A 133 16.66 -7.64 -26.33
C SER A 133 15.72 -6.85 -25.42
N GLU A 134 16.14 -5.65 -25.05
CA GLU A 134 15.29 -4.63 -24.48
C GLU A 134 14.58 -3.89 -25.63
N ILE A 135 13.27 -3.81 -25.55
CA ILE A 135 12.43 -3.15 -26.55
C ILE A 135 11.57 -2.05 -25.93
N ASP A 136 11.22 -1.06 -26.70
CA ASP A 136 10.17 -0.11 -26.33
C ASP A 136 8.81 -0.79 -26.42
N SER A 137 8.01 -0.71 -25.34
CA SER A 137 6.73 -1.43 -25.26
C SER A 137 5.65 -0.92 -26.21
N LEU A 138 5.78 0.33 -26.71
CA LEU A 138 4.82 0.97 -27.61
C LEU A 138 5.22 0.86 -29.08
N THR A 139 6.52 1.09 -29.37
CA THR A 139 7.01 1.15 -30.75
C THR A 139 7.62 -0.16 -31.24
N ASP A 140 7.85 -1.13 -30.35
CA ASP A 140 8.57 -2.40 -30.59
C ASP A 140 10.05 -2.19 -31.04
N GLU A 141 10.59 -0.98 -30.94
CA GLU A 141 11.99 -0.70 -31.28
C GLU A 141 12.97 -1.31 -30.28
N THR A 142 13.99 -1.98 -30.78
CA THR A 142 15.06 -2.54 -29.98
C THR A 142 15.96 -1.42 -29.43
N LYS A 143 16.03 -1.30 -28.11
CA LYS A 143 16.88 -0.32 -27.41
C LYS A 143 18.30 -0.86 -27.14
N ALA A 144 18.38 -2.12 -26.70
CA ALA A 144 19.63 -2.77 -26.36
C ALA A 144 19.56 -4.30 -26.54
N GLN A 145 20.71 -4.94 -26.70
CA GLN A 145 20.86 -6.40 -26.54
C GLN A 145 21.34 -6.70 -25.12
N LEU A 146 20.76 -7.74 -24.50
CA LEU A 146 21.05 -8.12 -23.13
C LEU A 146 21.75 -9.48 -23.07
N GLY A 147 22.76 -9.58 -22.22
CA GLY A 147 23.42 -10.86 -21.90
C GLY A 147 22.70 -11.65 -20.80
N HIS A 148 21.74 -11.03 -20.13
CA HIS A 148 20.97 -11.64 -19.04
C HIS A 148 19.71 -10.81 -18.79
N VAL A 149 18.63 -11.48 -18.41
CA VAL A 149 17.41 -10.85 -17.88
C VAL A 149 16.90 -11.66 -16.68
N ALA A 150 16.47 -10.95 -15.65
CA ALA A 150 15.71 -11.49 -14.52
C ALA A 150 14.29 -10.95 -14.57
N ILE A 151 13.30 -11.83 -14.58
CA ILE A 151 11.88 -11.47 -14.62
C ILE A 151 11.29 -11.81 -13.27
N PHE A 152 10.91 -10.77 -12.54
CA PHE A 152 10.29 -10.87 -11.21
C PHE A 152 8.80 -11.10 -11.32
N PRO A 153 8.17 -11.74 -10.31
CA PRO A 153 6.74 -11.97 -10.28
C PRO A 153 5.88 -10.70 -10.45
N ALA A 154 4.74 -10.85 -11.12
CA ALA A 154 3.75 -9.78 -11.27
C ALA A 154 2.80 -9.65 -10.05
N SER A 155 3.01 -10.45 -9.02
CA SER A 155 2.32 -10.38 -7.73
C SER A 155 3.30 -10.64 -6.59
N HIS A 156 3.08 -10.03 -5.44
CA HIS A 156 3.87 -10.30 -4.23
C HIS A 156 3.44 -11.58 -3.51
N TYR A 157 2.23 -12.10 -3.80
CA TYR A 157 1.67 -13.30 -3.18
C TYR A 157 1.83 -14.54 -4.09
N VAL A 158 2.98 -14.68 -4.73
CA VAL A 158 3.33 -15.87 -5.49
C VAL A 158 4.02 -16.89 -4.60
N VAL A 159 3.65 -18.15 -4.76
CA VAL A 159 4.28 -19.27 -4.07
C VAL A 159 4.43 -20.44 -5.05
N PRO A 160 5.46 -21.30 -4.87
CA PRO A 160 5.60 -22.52 -5.63
C PRO A 160 4.33 -23.39 -5.58
N LYS A 161 4.06 -24.12 -6.65
CA LYS A 161 2.83 -24.93 -6.81
C LYS A 161 2.66 -25.94 -5.66
N GLU A 162 3.75 -26.54 -5.20
CA GLU A 162 3.74 -27.49 -4.08
C GLU A 162 3.26 -26.82 -2.79
N LYS A 163 3.77 -25.61 -2.50
CA LYS A 163 3.32 -24.81 -1.34
C LYS A 163 1.88 -24.37 -1.46
N MET A 164 1.41 -24.03 -2.68
CA MET A 164 0.01 -23.68 -2.92
C MET A 164 -0.92 -24.87 -2.62
N MET A 165 -0.53 -26.08 -3.04
CA MET A 165 -1.28 -27.29 -2.74
C MET A 165 -1.38 -27.54 -1.23
N GLU A 166 -0.27 -27.50 -0.51
CA GLU A 166 -0.23 -27.64 0.95
C GLU A 166 -1.06 -26.55 1.64
N ALA A 167 -0.93 -25.29 1.21
CA ALA A 167 -1.71 -24.18 1.76
C ALA A 167 -3.21 -24.41 1.60
N THR A 168 -3.67 -24.87 0.43
CA THR A 168 -5.09 -25.16 0.19
C THR A 168 -5.63 -26.29 1.05
N GLU A 169 -4.84 -27.31 1.36
CA GLU A 169 -5.22 -28.38 2.29
C GLU A 169 -5.33 -27.88 3.74
N ASN A 170 -4.38 -27.06 4.15
CA ASN A 170 -4.42 -26.42 5.48
C ASN A 170 -5.61 -25.47 5.64
N ILE A 171 -5.95 -24.70 4.59
CA ILE A 171 -7.14 -23.83 4.55
C ILE A 171 -8.42 -24.65 4.71
N LEU A 172 -8.54 -25.77 4.00
CA LEU A 172 -9.72 -26.64 4.11
C LEU A 172 -9.83 -27.30 5.49
N THR A 173 -8.72 -27.66 6.10
CA THR A 173 -8.70 -28.17 7.49
C THR A 173 -9.20 -27.10 8.47
N GLU A 174 -8.70 -25.87 8.38
CA GLU A 174 -9.17 -24.74 9.20
C GLU A 174 -10.66 -24.45 8.95
N LEU A 175 -11.12 -24.56 7.70
CA LEU A 175 -12.52 -24.40 7.36
C LEU A 175 -13.41 -25.44 8.06
N GLU A 176 -13.03 -26.72 8.04
CA GLU A 176 -13.80 -27.78 8.70
C GLU A 176 -13.91 -27.54 10.22
N GLU A 177 -12.82 -27.15 10.85
CA GLU A 177 -12.80 -26.76 12.28
C GLU A 177 -13.73 -25.57 12.52
N ARG A 178 -13.68 -24.53 11.69
CA ARG A 178 -14.49 -23.32 11.86
C ARG A 178 -15.98 -23.57 11.62
N VAL A 179 -16.32 -24.35 10.60
CA VAL A 179 -17.72 -24.77 10.33
C VAL A 179 -18.28 -25.60 11.49
N THR A 180 -17.49 -26.52 12.03
CA THR A 180 -17.86 -27.31 13.20
C THR A 180 -18.12 -26.43 14.41
N PHE A 181 -17.24 -25.46 14.67
CA PHE A 181 -17.42 -24.46 15.71
C PHE A 181 -18.73 -23.68 15.55
N PHE A 182 -18.99 -23.11 14.38
CA PHE A 182 -20.23 -22.35 14.15
C PHE A 182 -21.49 -23.19 14.31
N LYS A 183 -21.47 -24.44 13.83
CA LYS A 183 -22.60 -25.36 14.02
C LYS A 183 -22.83 -25.69 15.52
N SER A 184 -21.79 -25.83 16.32
CA SER A 184 -21.90 -26.07 17.75
C SER A 184 -22.48 -24.89 18.52
N GLU A 185 -22.31 -23.67 17.98
CA GLU A 185 -22.84 -22.42 18.52
C GLU A 185 -24.20 -22.02 17.91
N ASP A 186 -24.83 -22.90 17.13
CA ASP A 186 -26.11 -22.68 16.44
C ASP A 186 -26.07 -21.53 15.41
N LYS A 187 -24.87 -21.17 14.91
CA LYS A 187 -24.59 -20.14 13.91
C LYS A 187 -24.55 -20.73 12.50
N LEU A 188 -25.72 -21.16 12.01
CA LEU A 188 -25.80 -21.90 10.74
C LEU A 188 -25.53 -20.99 9.52
N LEU A 189 -25.90 -19.71 9.59
CA LEU A 189 -25.68 -18.75 8.51
C LEU A 189 -24.18 -18.45 8.34
N GLU A 190 -23.47 -18.25 9.45
CA GLU A 190 -22.03 -18.04 9.46
C GLU A 190 -21.28 -19.28 8.94
N ALA A 191 -21.73 -20.47 9.32
CA ALA A 191 -21.18 -21.74 8.85
C ALA A 191 -21.34 -21.90 7.33
N GLN A 192 -22.51 -21.56 6.78
CA GLN A 192 -22.76 -21.60 5.34
C GLN A 192 -21.91 -20.56 4.61
N ARG A 193 -21.92 -19.32 5.06
CA ARG A 193 -21.19 -18.19 4.46
C ARG A 193 -19.69 -18.47 4.33
N ILE A 194 -19.05 -18.90 5.42
CA ILE A 194 -17.62 -19.20 5.40
C ILE A 194 -17.30 -20.39 4.51
N SER A 195 -18.18 -21.42 4.50
CA SER A 195 -17.99 -22.60 3.67
C SER A 195 -18.05 -22.27 2.19
N GLU A 196 -19.08 -21.54 1.74
CA GLU A 196 -19.24 -21.16 0.34
C GLU A 196 -18.06 -20.31 -0.14
N ARG A 197 -17.70 -19.29 0.61
CA ARG A 197 -16.60 -18.37 0.26
C ARG A 197 -15.27 -19.10 0.20
N THR A 198 -14.92 -19.84 1.23
CA THR A 198 -13.59 -20.47 1.30
C THR A 198 -13.43 -21.57 0.26
N ASN A 199 -14.47 -22.37 -0.01
CA ASN A 199 -14.39 -23.39 -1.07
C ASN A 199 -14.19 -22.76 -2.45
N PHE A 200 -14.89 -21.66 -2.75
CA PHE A 200 -14.69 -20.92 -3.98
C PHE A 200 -13.26 -20.35 -4.08
N ASP A 201 -12.77 -19.73 -3.03
CA ASP A 201 -11.40 -19.17 -3.00
C ASP A 201 -10.33 -20.26 -3.20
N VAL A 202 -10.52 -21.46 -2.58
CA VAL A 202 -9.61 -22.61 -2.74
C VAL A 202 -9.65 -23.16 -4.17
N GLU A 203 -10.83 -23.25 -4.79
CA GLU A 203 -10.97 -23.66 -6.19
C GLU A 203 -10.19 -22.71 -7.12
N MET A 204 -10.37 -21.41 -6.94
CA MET A 204 -9.64 -20.39 -7.70
C MET A 204 -8.12 -20.51 -7.52
N MET A 205 -7.65 -20.69 -6.27
CA MET A 205 -6.22 -20.87 -5.99
C MET A 205 -5.63 -22.12 -6.65
N ARG A 206 -6.39 -23.22 -6.72
CA ARG A 206 -5.95 -24.47 -7.38
C ARG A 206 -5.88 -24.35 -8.89
N GLU A 207 -6.82 -23.63 -9.49
CA GLU A 207 -6.93 -23.50 -10.96
C GLU A 207 -6.00 -22.39 -11.51
N THR A 208 -5.91 -21.25 -10.83
CA THR A 208 -5.22 -20.05 -11.35
C THR A 208 -4.02 -19.62 -10.52
N GLY A 209 -3.77 -20.24 -9.36
CA GLY A 209 -2.75 -19.79 -8.40
C GLY A 209 -3.12 -18.51 -7.65
N PHE A 210 -4.35 -18.02 -7.80
CA PHE A 210 -4.78 -16.75 -7.20
C PHE A 210 -6.28 -16.76 -6.85
N CYS A 211 -6.67 -15.94 -5.84
CA CYS A 211 -8.07 -15.60 -5.57
C CYS A 211 -8.18 -14.14 -5.09
N SER A 212 -9.38 -13.58 -5.21
CA SER A 212 -9.65 -12.23 -4.67
C SER A 212 -9.57 -12.24 -3.15
N GLY A 213 -8.66 -11.43 -2.58
CA GLY A 213 -8.40 -11.40 -1.15
C GLY A 213 -7.43 -12.50 -0.68
N ILE A 214 -6.56 -12.99 -1.57
CA ILE A 214 -5.56 -14.02 -1.27
C ILE A 214 -4.69 -13.68 -0.05
N GLU A 215 -4.50 -12.39 0.23
CA GLU A 215 -3.79 -11.90 1.40
C GLU A 215 -4.38 -12.39 2.73
N ASN A 216 -5.68 -12.72 2.77
CA ASN A 216 -6.32 -13.27 3.98
C ASN A 216 -5.89 -14.70 4.30
N TYR A 217 -5.26 -15.37 3.36
CA TYR A 217 -4.68 -16.71 3.49
C TYR A 217 -3.15 -16.69 3.62
N SER A 218 -2.54 -15.49 3.78
CA SER A 218 -1.08 -15.30 3.79
C SER A 218 -0.34 -16.22 4.76
N ARG A 219 -0.90 -16.49 5.95
CA ARG A 219 -0.32 -17.43 6.91
C ARG A 219 -0.12 -18.82 6.30
N HIS A 220 -1.13 -19.36 5.64
CA HIS A 220 -1.05 -20.68 5.01
C HIS A 220 -0.10 -20.69 3.82
N LEU A 221 -0.10 -19.60 3.01
CA LEU A 221 0.79 -19.46 1.86
C LEU A 221 2.27 -19.36 2.25
N THR A 222 2.57 -18.72 3.38
CA THR A 222 3.95 -18.61 3.89
C THR A 222 4.37 -19.78 4.77
N GLY A 223 3.43 -20.65 5.17
CA GLY A 223 3.70 -21.73 6.12
C GLY A 223 3.92 -21.28 7.57
N GLY A 224 3.48 -20.07 7.91
CA GLY A 224 3.65 -19.46 9.24
C GLY A 224 2.74 -20.07 10.30
N LEU A 225 3.15 -19.95 11.57
CA LEU A 225 2.36 -20.33 12.73
C LEU A 225 1.31 -19.27 13.09
N PRO A 226 0.21 -19.64 13.76
CA PRO A 226 -0.78 -18.66 14.23
C PRO A 226 -0.14 -17.59 15.12
N GLY A 227 -0.40 -16.32 14.80
CA GLY A 227 0.12 -15.17 15.54
C GLY A 227 1.53 -14.71 15.18
N GLU A 228 2.23 -15.40 14.31
CA GLU A 228 3.53 -14.94 13.80
C GLU A 228 3.40 -13.61 13.03
N PRO A 229 4.42 -12.72 13.10
CA PRO A 229 4.42 -11.50 12.33
C PRO A 229 4.48 -11.82 10.83
N PRO A 230 3.70 -11.10 10.00
CA PRO A 230 3.78 -11.29 8.56
C PRO A 230 5.12 -10.79 8.00
N CYS A 231 5.53 -11.32 6.85
CA CYS A 231 6.57 -10.71 6.04
C CYS A 231 6.06 -9.36 5.50
N THR A 232 6.89 -8.33 5.57
CA THR A 232 6.59 -6.97 5.16
C THR A 232 7.66 -6.45 4.19
N LEU A 233 7.53 -5.23 3.69
CA LEU A 233 8.59 -4.63 2.87
C LEU A 233 9.94 -4.59 3.61
N ILE A 234 9.93 -4.48 4.93
CA ILE A 234 11.15 -4.47 5.76
C ILE A 234 11.94 -5.77 5.61
N ASP A 235 11.26 -6.89 5.43
CA ASP A 235 11.89 -8.22 5.29
C ASP A 235 12.60 -8.43 3.93
N TYR A 236 12.39 -7.53 2.96
CA TYR A 236 13.11 -7.54 1.68
C TYR A 236 14.48 -6.85 1.75
N PHE A 237 14.71 -6.03 2.79
CA PHE A 237 16.01 -5.39 3.02
C PHE A 237 17.06 -6.38 3.54
N PRO A 238 18.35 -6.12 3.32
CA PRO A 238 19.42 -6.85 4.02
C PRO A 238 19.33 -6.58 5.52
N GLU A 239 19.93 -7.43 6.35
CA GLU A 239 19.92 -7.28 7.82
C GLU A 239 20.54 -5.95 8.28
N ASP A 240 21.57 -5.46 7.56
CA ASP A 240 22.25 -4.19 7.85
C ASP A 240 21.64 -3.05 7.01
N PHE A 241 20.46 -2.58 7.39
CA PHE A 241 19.83 -1.43 6.76
C PHE A 241 19.57 -0.30 7.77
N LEU A 242 19.48 0.92 7.26
CA LEU A 242 19.10 2.11 8.02
C LEU A 242 17.67 2.50 7.68
N ILE A 243 16.82 2.63 8.70
CA ILE A 243 15.52 3.25 8.56
C ILE A 243 15.58 4.72 9.01
N ILE A 244 15.06 5.62 8.18
CA ILE A 244 14.91 7.04 8.51
C ILE A 244 13.42 7.31 8.67
N VAL A 245 13.00 7.66 9.87
CA VAL A 245 11.59 7.93 10.21
C VAL A 245 11.36 9.43 10.18
N ASP A 246 10.73 9.89 9.09
CA ASP A 246 10.35 11.30 8.94
C ASP A 246 9.12 11.62 9.79
N GLU A 247 9.10 12.83 10.36
CA GLU A 247 8.11 13.28 11.34
C GLU A 247 7.84 12.21 12.41
N SER A 248 8.91 11.70 13.01
CA SER A 248 8.88 10.51 13.88
C SER A 248 7.89 10.63 15.04
N HIS A 249 7.71 11.84 15.59
CA HIS A 249 6.76 12.14 16.67
C HIS A 249 5.29 11.89 16.28
N ILE A 250 4.97 11.79 14.99
CA ILE A 250 3.64 11.43 14.46
C ILE A 250 3.67 10.01 13.88
N THR A 251 4.72 9.68 13.13
CA THR A 251 4.83 8.41 12.39
C THR A 251 4.88 7.21 13.34
N LEU A 252 5.67 7.27 14.42
CA LEU A 252 5.79 6.14 15.36
C LEU A 252 4.48 5.88 16.14
N PRO A 253 3.77 6.89 16.67
CA PRO A 253 2.43 6.68 17.23
C PRO A 253 1.43 6.10 16.22
N GLN A 254 1.50 6.49 14.95
CA GLN A 254 0.65 5.92 13.90
C GLN A 254 0.96 4.43 13.69
N VAL A 255 2.24 4.05 13.55
CA VAL A 255 2.67 2.65 13.46
C VAL A 255 2.16 1.84 14.65
N ARG A 256 2.25 2.40 15.86
CA ARG A 256 1.76 1.75 17.10
C ARG A 256 0.25 1.53 17.10
N GLY A 257 -0.52 2.46 16.55
CA GLY A 257 -1.99 2.41 16.53
C GLY A 257 -2.58 1.47 15.46
N MET A 258 -1.86 1.19 14.37
CA MET A 258 -2.41 0.48 13.21
C MET A 258 -2.85 -0.95 13.52
N TYR A 259 -2.08 -1.69 14.31
CA TYR A 259 -2.37 -3.08 14.67
C TYR A 259 -3.74 -3.26 15.36
N ALA A 260 -4.04 -2.42 16.35
CA ALA A 260 -5.27 -2.55 17.13
C ALA A 260 -6.53 -2.29 16.28
N GLY A 261 -6.49 -1.30 15.41
CA GLY A 261 -7.58 -0.97 14.50
C GLY A 261 -7.88 -2.08 13.50
N ASP A 262 -6.85 -2.62 12.86
CA ASP A 262 -6.98 -3.74 11.91
C ASP A 262 -7.51 -5.01 12.61
N ARG A 263 -6.96 -5.34 13.78
CA ARG A 263 -7.39 -6.49 14.58
C ARG A 263 -8.87 -6.44 14.95
N SER A 264 -9.34 -5.29 15.43
CA SER A 264 -10.75 -5.12 15.82
C SER A 264 -11.70 -5.36 14.64
N ARG A 265 -11.40 -4.75 13.48
CA ARG A 265 -12.18 -4.92 12.26
C ARG A 265 -12.23 -6.37 11.79
N LYS A 266 -11.09 -7.04 11.72
CA LYS A 266 -10.98 -8.43 11.26
C LYS A 266 -11.59 -9.44 12.23
N THR A 267 -11.51 -9.20 13.53
CA THR A 267 -12.19 -10.04 14.53
C THR A 267 -13.69 -10.10 14.25
N THR A 268 -14.32 -8.97 13.95
CA THR A 268 -15.74 -8.95 13.57
C THR A 268 -16.01 -9.77 12.31
N LEU A 269 -15.18 -9.68 11.27
CA LEU A 269 -15.34 -10.49 10.06
C LEU A 269 -15.21 -11.99 10.34
N VAL A 270 -14.30 -12.40 11.21
CA VAL A 270 -14.10 -13.79 11.61
C VAL A 270 -15.28 -14.30 12.46
N ASP A 271 -15.76 -13.50 13.41
CA ASP A 271 -16.84 -13.90 14.32
C ASP A 271 -18.20 -14.08 13.63
N PHE A 272 -18.38 -13.38 12.50
CA PHE A 272 -19.59 -13.45 11.69
C PHE A 272 -19.43 -14.27 10.39
N GLY A 273 -18.38 -15.07 10.27
CA GLY A 273 -18.20 -16.05 9.19
C GLY A 273 -17.88 -15.46 7.81
N PHE A 274 -17.33 -14.23 7.75
CA PHE A 274 -16.86 -13.65 6.49
C PHE A 274 -15.42 -14.07 6.17
N ARG A 275 -14.61 -14.35 7.20
CA ARG A 275 -13.20 -14.76 7.05
C ARG A 275 -12.86 -15.88 8.03
N LEU A 276 -11.86 -16.69 7.65
CA LEU A 276 -11.26 -17.69 8.55
C LEU A 276 -10.42 -17.00 9.64
N PRO A 277 -10.18 -17.66 10.79
CA PRO A 277 -9.30 -17.13 11.85
C PRO A 277 -7.90 -16.74 11.36
N SER A 278 -7.35 -17.45 10.37
CA SER A 278 -6.05 -17.15 9.75
C SER A 278 -5.97 -15.75 9.12
N ALA A 279 -7.10 -15.15 8.74
CA ALA A 279 -7.14 -13.77 8.24
C ALA A 279 -6.67 -12.73 9.27
N LEU A 280 -6.69 -13.08 10.57
CA LEU A 280 -6.15 -12.23 11.65
C LEU A 280 -4.63 -12.10 11.59
N ASP A 281 -3.94 -13.01 10.91
CA ASP A 281 -2.48 -12.99 10.76
C ASP A 281 -2.01 -12.17 9.53
N ASN A 282 -2.91 -11.86 8.59
CA ASN A 282 -2.70 -10.81 7.60
C ASN A 282 -2.93 -9.44 8.23
N ARG A 283 -1.94 -8.86 8.85
CA ARG A 283 -2.03 -7.68 9.71
C ARG A 283 -0.79 -6.79 9.58
N PRO A 284 -0.85 -5.53 10.00
CA PRO A 284 0.37 -4.77 10.18
C PRO A 284 1.19 -5.37 11.34
N LEU A 285 2.49 -5.09 11.35
CA LEU A 285 3.34 -5.43 12.48
C LEU A 285 2.81 -4.77 13.76
N ALA A 286 2.84 -5.51 14.86
CA ALA A 286 2.74 -4.89 16.18
C ALA A 286 4.01 -4.04 16.43
N PHE A 287 3.90 -2.99 17.24
CA PHE A 287 5.01 -2.07 17.45
C PHE A 287 6.31 -2.76 17.95
N PRO A 288 6.27 -3.70 18.92
CA PRO A 288 7.47 -4.45 19.31
C PRO A 288 8.05 -5.32 18.18
N GLU A 289 7.21 -5.84 17.28
CA GLU A 289 7.67 -6.60 16.11
C GLU A 289 8.38 -5.69 15.10
N PHE A 290 7.83 -4.49 14.90
CA PHE A 290 8.46 -3.46 14.08
C PHE A 290 9.84 -3.09 14.65
N GLU A 291 9.93 -2.80 15.95
CA GLU A 291 11.21 -2.47 16.60
C GLU A 291 12.23 -3.61 16.47
N SER A 292 11.81 -4.86 16.63
CA SER A 292 12.71 -6.03 16.56
C SER A 292 13.31 -6.29 15.18
N LYS A 293 12.68 -5.79 14.10
CA LYS A 293 13.16 -5.95 12.72
C LYS A 293 14.18 -4.88 12.31
N ILE A 294 14.36 -3.84 13.12
CA ILE A 294 15.17 -2.68 12.75
C ILE A 294 16.54 -2.78 13.40
N ASN A 295 17.60 -2.69 12.56
CA ASN A 295 18.97 -2.65 13.03
C ASN A 295 19.40 -1.24 13.46
N GLN A 296 19.19 -0.24 12.59
CA GLN A 296 19.54 1.15 12.85
C GLN A 296 18.36 2.06 12.51
N MET A 297 18.07 3.03 13.40
CA MET A 297 16.99 3.98 13.20
C MET A 297 17.47 5.42 13.40
N MET A 298 17.08 6.28 12.46
CA MET A 298 17.25 7.74 12.56
C MET A 298 15.88 8.38 12.67
N PHE A 299 15.67 9.16 13.73
CA PHE A 299 14.48 9.98 13.90
C PHE A 299 14.70 11.36 13.28
N VAL A 300 13.76 11.83 12.48
CA VAL A 300 13.73 13.19 11.95
C VAL A 300 12.45 13.85 12.44
N SER A 301 12.59 14.93 13.20
CA SER A 301 11.44 15.64 13.78
C SER A 301 11.81 17.06 14.19
N ALA A 302 10.92 18.02 13.94
CA ALA A 302 11.03 19.36 14.48
C ALA A 302 10.61 19.44 15.96
N THR A 303 9.78 18.49 16.41
CA THR A 303 9.20 18.42 17.77
C THR A 303 9.25 16.99 18.29
N PRO A 304 10.45 16.44 18.58
CA PRO A 304 10.59 15.07 19.06
C PRO A 304 9.79 14.85 20.36
N SER A 305 9.25 13.66 20.50
CA SER A 305 8.42 13.22 21.62
C SER A 305 9.24 12.47 22.68
N ALA A 306 8.55 11.93 23.69
CA ALA A 306 9.20 11.15 24.74
C ALA A 306 9.88 9.88 24.21
N TYR A 307 9.30 9.24 23.19
CA TYR A 307 9.86 8.02 22.62
C TYR A 307 11.25 8.27 22.02
N GLU A 308 11.40 9.33 21.22
CA GLU A 308 12.69 9.69 20.64
C GLU A 308 13.70 10.03 21.75
N ALA A 309 13.29 10.80 22.77
CA ALA A 309 14.16 11.17 23.86
C ALA A 309 14.65 9.95 24.72
N GLU A 310 13.85 8.90 24.80
CA GLU A 310 14.21 7.66 25.50
C GLU A 310 15.13 6.74 24.70
N HIS A 311 15.09 6.83 23.35
CA HIS A 311 15.76 5.89 22.46
C HIS A 311 16.92 6.54 21.67
N GLU A 312 17.07 7.87 21.69
CA GLU A 312 18.19 8.53 21.02
C GLU A 312 19.52 8.25 21.70
N LEU A 313 20.53 7.90 20.91
CA LEU A 313 21.91 7.84 21.37
C LEU A 313 22.61 9.21 21.28
N MET A 314 22.21 10.01 20.30
CA MET A 314 22.74 11.34 20.04
C MET A 314 21.66 12.19 19.36
N ARG A 315 21.57 13.45 19.78
CA ARG A 315 20.71 14.45 19.12
C ARG A 315 21.57 15.44 18.37
N VAL A 316 21.18 15.70 17.11
CA VAL A 316 21.79 16.72 16.27
C VAL A 316 20.69 17.69 15.85
N GLU A 317 20.95 18.98 16.01
CA GLU A 317 20.01 20.04 15.63
C GLU A 317 20.46 20.71 14.33
N GLN A 318 19.53 20.83 13.38
CA GLN A 318 19.73 21.60 12.16
C GLN A 318 18.88 22.87 12.24
N ILE A 319 19.50 23.98 12.63
CA ILE A 319 18.85 25.27 12.83
C ILE A 319 19.19 26.20 11.66
N ILE A 320 18.84 25.77 10.44
CA ILE A 320 19.06 26.55 9.23
C ILE A 320 17.75 26.72 8.48
N ARG A 321 17.39 27.99 8.21
CA ARG A 321 16.28 28.33 7.32
C ARG A 321 16.82 28.95 6.03
N PRO A 322 17.12 28.14 5.00
CA PRO A 322 17.80 28.61 3.77
C PRO A 322 16.91 29.50 2.88
N THR A 323 15.60 29.56 3.14
CA THR A 323 14.64 30.32 2.34
C THR A 323 14.81 31.83 2.43
N GLY A 324 15.50 32.32 3.45
CA GLY A 324 15.62 33.77 3.73
C GLY A 324 14.29 34.42 4.20
N LEU A 325 13.23 33.65 4.36
CA LEU A 325 11.96 34.14 4.88
C LEU A 325 11.97 34.11 6.40
N LEU A 326 11.62 35.21 7.00
CA LEU A 326 11.44 35.32 8.45
C LEU A 326 10.13 34.62 8.87
N ASP A 327 10.07 34.25 10.15
CA ASP A 327 8.80 33.85 10.75
C ASP A 327 7.84 35.05 10.75
N PRO A 328 6.51 34.78 10.60
CA PRO A 328 5.53 35.84 10.65
C PRO A 328 5.57 36.54 12.02
N GLU A 329 5.32 37.84 12.02
CA GLU A 329 5.15 38.59 13.24
C GLU A 329 3.91 38.14 13.99
N ILE A 330 4.04 37.80 15.28
CA ILE A 330 2.96 37.33 16.12
C ILE A 330 2.53 38.43 17.08
N SER A 331 1.25 38.80 16.97
CA SER A 331 0.61 39.72 17.90
C SER A 331 -0.41 38.96 18.77
N VAL A 332 -0.22 38.99 20.08
CA VAL A 332 -1.15 38.41 21.05
C VAL A 332 -2.13 39.48 21.51
N ARG A 333 -3.45 39.20 21.38
CA ARG A 333 -4.48 40.17 21.69
C ARG A 333 -5.48 39.60 22.74
N PRO A 334 -6.18 40.46 23.49
CA PRO A 334 -7.21 40.03 24.46
C PRO A 334 -8.34 39.24 23.79
N VAL A 335 -8.92 38.29 24.52
CA VAL A 335 -10.11 37.52 24.06
C VAL A 335 -11.38 38.37 24.06
N GLU A 336 -11.49 39.33 24.99
CA GLU A 336 -12.61 40.26 25.06
C GLU A 336 -12.64 41.16 23.83
N GLY A 337 -13.79 41.15 23.10
CA GLY A 337 -13.92 41.89 21.84
C GLY A 337 -13.18 41.27 20.63
N GLN A 338 -12.67 40.05 20.75
CA GLN A 338 -11.85 39.40 19.71
C GLN A 338 -12.53 39.32 18.34
N ILE A 339 -13.85 39.18 18.27
CA ILE A 339 -14.58 39.06 16.99
C ILE A 339 -14.62 40.42 16.27
N ASP A 340 -14.88 41.50 16.98
CA ASP A 340 -14.92 42.84 16.40
C ASP A 340 -13.50 43.26 15.95
N ASP A 341 -12.48 42.92 16.73
CA ASP A 341 -11.08 43.14 16.39
C ASP A 341 -10.68 42.32 15.15
N LEU A 342 -11.08 41.05 15.09
CA LEU A 342 -10.85 40.18 13.92
C LEU A 342 -11.49 40.75 12.66
N VAL A 343 -12.77 41.19 12.72
CA VAL A 343 -13.46 41.81 11.58
C VAL A 343 -12.74 43.05 11.11
N SER A 344 -12.22 43.90 12.07
CA SER A 344 -11.43 45.06 11.74
C SER A 344 -10.13 44.73 11.00
N GLU A 345 -9.40 43.71 11.49
CA GLU A 345 -8.15 43.27 10.85
C GLU A 345 -8.41 42.66 9.48
N VAL A 346 -9.42 41.81 9.34
CA VAL A 346 -9.81 41.21 8.05
C VAL A 346 -10.12 42.32 7.02
N ASN A 347 -10.86 43.35 7.41
CA ASN A 347 -11.19 44.44 6.50
C ASN A 347 -9.93 45.25 6.08
N LYS A 348 -8.95 45.42 6.96
CA LYS A 348 -7.67 46.08 6.63
C LYS A 348 -6.88 45.27 5.61
N GLU A 349 -6.77 43.95 5.81
CA GLU A 349 -6.05 43.04 4.92
C GLU A 349 -6.73 42.94 3.56
N VAL A 350 -8.07 42.87 3.54
CA VAL A 350 -8.86 42.85 2.29
C VAL A 350 -8.68 44.14 1.52
N ALA A 351 -8.66 45.32 2.19
CA ALA A 351 -8.38 46.61 1.56
C ALA A 351 -6.96 46.70 0.97
N ALA A 352 -6.01 45.97 1.54
CA ALA A 352 -4.65 45.80 1.02
C ALA A 352 -4.52 44.71 -0.08
N HIS A 353 -5.61 44.12 -0.51
CA HIS A 353 -5.68 42.98 -1.48
C HIS A 353 -4.98 41.72 -0.97
N HIS A 354 -4.92 41.54 0.34
CA HIS A 354 -4.43 40.32 0.96
C HIS A 354 -5.56 39.35 1.29
N LYS A 355 -5.22 38.09 1.51
CA LYS A 355 -6.14 37.02 1.94
C LYS A 355 -5.86 36.70 3.41
N VAL A 356 -6.90 36.31 4.12
CA VAL A 356 -6.84 36.01 5.54
C VAL A 356 -7.23 34.55 5.77
N LEU A 357 -6.43 33.85 6.58
CA LEU A 357 -6.74 32.51 7.06
C LEU A 357 -7.06 32.58 8.55
N ILE A 358 -8.22 32.08 8.95
CA ILE A 358 -8.69 32.09 10.33
C ILE A 358 -8.77 30.64 10.82
N THR A 359 -8.08 30.31 11.91
CA THR A 359 -8.11 28.98 12.51
C THR A 359 -8.95 28.99 13.78
N THR A 360 -9.86 28.02 13.91
CA THR A 360 -10.73 27.83 15.08
C THR A 360 -10.45 26.50 15.77
N LEU A 361 -10.85 26.37 17.04
CA LEU A 361 -10.64 25.16 17.82
C LEU A 361 -11.58 24.02 17.46
N THR A 362 -12.76 24.31 16.91
CA THR A 362 -13.76 23.31 16.56
C THR A 362 -14.40 23.59 15.20
N LYS A 363 -14.92 22.53 14.54
CA LYS A 363 -15.68 22.63 13.29
C LYS A 363 -16.88 23.55 13.42
N ARG A 364 -17.68 23.35 14.46
CA ARG A 364 -18.85 24.19 14.74
C ARG A 364 -18.50 25.67 14.90
N MET A 365 -17.39 25.96 15.57
CA MET A 365 -16.91 27.34 15.70
C MET A 365 -16.50 27.94 14.35
N ALA A 366 -15.96 27.13 13.43
CA ALA A 366 -15.66 27.56 12.06
C ALA A 366 -16.93 27.90 11.28
N GLU A 367 -17.95 27.08 11.40
CA GLU A 367 -19.26 27.28 10.76
C GLU A 367 -19.97 28.53 11.31
N ASP A 368 -20.13 28.63 12.65
CA ASP A 368 -20.80 29.76 13.32
C ASP A 368 -20.08 31.08 13.01
N LEU A 369 -18.73 31.09 13.03
CA LEU A 369 -17.95 32.28 12.69
C LEU A 369 -18.07 32.65 11.22
N THR A 370 -18.17 31.68 10.33
CA THR A 370 -18.36 31.93 8.89
C THR A 370 -19.72 32.57 8.62
N ASP A 371 -20.78 32.11 9.27
CA ASP A 371 -22.12 32.68 9.10
C ASP A 371 -22.14 34.11 9.61
N TYR A 372 -21.58 34.39 10.79
CA TYR A 372 -21.44 35.75 11.30
C TYR A 372 -20.64 36.67 10.35
N MET A 373 -19.49 36.18 9.82
CA MET A 373 -18.67 36.95 8.88
C MET A 373 -19.42 37.27 7.58
N ARG A 374 -20.27 36.38 7.10
CA ARG A 374 -21.17 36.65 5.94
C ARG A 374 -22.21 37.71 6.24
N GLU A 375 -22.81 37.68 7.43
CA GLU A 375 -23.80 38.68 7.85
C GLU A 375 -23.20 40.10 7.90
N VAL A 376 -21.93 40.22 8.30
CA VAL A 376 -21.22 41.51 8.29
C VAL A 376 -20.58 41.85 6.94
N GLY A 377 -20.88 41.08 5.88
CA GLY A 377 -20.52 41.40 4.49
C GLY A 377 -19.15 40.92 4.03
N ILE A 378 -18.47 40.05 4.77
CA ILE A 378 -17.17 39.46 4.37
C ILE A 378 -17.44 38.22 3.51
N ARG A 379 -16.76 38.13 2.36
CA ARG A 379 -16.79 36.94 1.50
C ARG A 379 -15.87 35.88 2.10
N VAL A 380 -16.45 34.87 2.74
CA VAL A 380 -15.75 33.87 3.52
C VAL A 380 -16.30 32.45 3.25
N LYS A 381 -15.45 31.45 3.34
CA LYS A 381 -15.81 30.02 3.39
C LYS A 381 -15.05 29.35 4.51
N TYR A 382 -15.66 28.29 5.11
CA TYR A 382 -14.97 27.42 6.05
C TYR A 382 -14.41 26.17 5.35
N LEU A 383 -13.41 25.54 5.98
CA LEU A 383 -12.79 24.30 5.52
C LEU A 383 -12.48 23.43 6.72
N HIS A 384 -13.07 22.24 6.79
CA HIS A 384 -12.77 21.23 7.83
C HIS A 384 -12.89 19.81 7.28
N SER A 385 -12.72 18.79 8.14
CA SER A 385 -12.59 17.38 7.73
C SER A 385 -13.87 16.78 7.11
N ASP A 386 -15.05 17.35 7.36
CA ASP A 386 -16.33 16.82 6.87
C ASP A 386 -16.69 17.33 5.47
N ILE A 387 -15.85 18.20 4.89
CA ILE A 387 -16.02 18.69 3.52
C ILE A 387 -15.47 17.65 2.55
N ASP A 388 -16.26 17.31 1.53
CA ASP A 388 -15.89 16.38 0.48
C ASP A 388 -14.63 16.83 -0.28
N THR A 389 -13.88 15.85 -0.78
CA THR A 389 -12.60 16.10 -1.47
C THR A 389 -12.76 17.02 -2.69
N LEU A 390 -13.83 16.86 -3.46
CA LEU A 390 -14.09 17.71 -4.64
C LEU A 390 -14.43 19.14 -4.21
N GLU A 391 -15.31 19.30 -3.24
CA GLU A 391 -15.68 20.62 -2.70
C GLU A 391 -14.46 21.32 -2.08
N ARG A 392 -13.59 20.59 -1.38
CA ARG A 392 -12.33 21.10 -0.85
C ARG A 392 -11.43 21.66 -1.95
N ALA A 393 -11.31 20.93 -3.06
CA ALA A 393 -10.51 21.38 -4.21
C ALA A 393 -11.09 22.66 -4.83
N GLU A 394 -12.42 22.76 -4.90
CA GLU A 394 -13.11 23.97 -5.36
C GLU A 394 -12.88 25.16 -4.43
N ILE A 395 -12.99 24.97 -3.12
CA ILE A 395 -12.73 26.03 -2.12
C ILE A 395 -11.31 26.56 -2.27
N ILE A 396 -10.32 25.68 -2.39
CA ILE A 396 -8.90 26.07 -2.56
C ILE A 396 -8.69 26.82 -3.88
N ARG A 397 -9.31 26.36 -4.96
CA ARG A 397 -9.27 27.02 -6.28
C ARG A 397 -9.90 28.42 -6.19
N ASP A 398 -11.10 28.52 -5.61
CA ASP A 398 -11.86 29.76 -5.48
C ASP A 398 -11.11 30.78 -4.63
N MET A 399 -10.42 30.34 -3.58
CA MET A 399 -9.54 31.21 -2.79
C MET A 399 -8.40 31.81 -3.64
N ARG A 400 -7.81 31.00 -4.55
CA ARG A 400 -6.76 31.48 -5.47
C ARG A 400 -7.28 32.46 -6.52
N LEU A 401 -8.54 32.31 -6.91
CA LEU A 401 -9.23 33.14 -7.89
C LEU A 401 -9.93 34.37 -7.30
N ASP A 402 -9.70 34.70 -6.04
CA ASP A 402 -10.29 35.84 -5.34
C ASP A 402 -11.84 35.84 -5.27
N VAL A 403 -12.45 34.66 -5.30
CA VAL A 403 -13.90 34.52 -5.17
C VAL A 403 -14.35 34.92 -3.77
N PHE A 404 -13.52 34.65 -2.78
CA PHE A 404 -13.75 35.02 -1.38
C PHE A 404 -12.44 35.41 -0.69
#